data_3342b18d949de7d567f0c70aea84b5c5
#
_entry.id   3342b18d949de7d567f0c70aea84b5c5
#
_cell.length_a   1.000
_cell.length_b   1.000
_cell.length_c   1.000
_cell.angle_alpha   90.00
_cell.angle_beta   90.00
_cell.angle_gamma   90.00
#
_symmetry.space_group_name_H-M   'P 1'
#
loop_
_entity.id
_entity.type
_entity.pdbx_description
1 polymer ?
#
loop_
_entity_poly.entity_id
_entity_poly.type
_entity_poly.pdbx_seq_one_letter_code
_entity_poly.pdbx_strand_id
1 'polypeptide(L)'
;MKKRDFLKTSAALASTAILPSSLFAFSKTNARLRTAHIGVGNMGAADLASISSHELVDVVALCDVDLNNLAAAKKLHPNAKIFSDYRTLLKEMAADIDAVVVSTPDHTHAPASMMAMEMNKPVYCQKPLTHFVSEARAMRKIAEEKNLVTQMGIQVHSFYDYKLATVLIQSGIIGKVSEVHAWSPKNWGYDGPEPKGEDTVPDHLDWNLWLGTSPERPFKETVYHPGNWRKLVDYGCGTLGDMGVHIFDTPYNALALDVPLTITNNC
;
A
#
# COMPACT_ATOMS: atom_id res chain seq x y z
N MET A 1 -12.49 45.67 -26.05
CA MET A 1 -12.79 44.40 -26.77
C MET A 1 -14.29 44.30 -26.96
N LYS A 2 -14.78 44.23 -28.21
CA LYS A 2 -16.22 44.19 -28.48
C LYS A 2 -16.78 42.80 -28.18
N LYS A 3 -18.00 42.70 -27.61
CA LYS A 3 -18.65 41.40 -27.25
C LYS A 3 -18.55 40.34 -28.36
N ARG A 4 -18.51 40.78 -29.60
CA ARG A 4 -18.42 39.91 -30.79
C ARG A 4 -17.07 39.26 -30.97
N ASP A 5 -15.98 39.90 -30.48
CA ASP A 5 -14.62 39.37 -30.57
C ASP A 5 -14.37 38.37 -29.44
N PHE A 6 -14.98 38.61 -28.26
CA PHE A 6 -14.97 37.64 -27.14
C PHE A 6 -15.64 36.32 -27.52
N LEU A 7 -16.81 36.39 -28.19
CA LEU A 7 -17.52 35.18 -28.63
C LEU A 7 -16.76 34.39 -29.71
N LYS A 8 -16.04 35.10 -30.61
CA LYS A 8 -15.20 34.43 -31.63
C LYS A 8 -13.98 33.75 -31.02
N THR A 9 -13.38 34.37 -30.02
CA THR A 9 -12.22 33.78 -29.29
C THR A 9 -12.65 32.61 -28.43
N SER A 10 -13.84 32.66 -27.81
CA SER A 10 -14.40 31.55 -27.04
C SER A 10 -14.80 30.35 -27.91
N ALA A 11 -15.29 30.60 -29.13
CA ALA A 11 -15.61 29.55 -30.10
C ALA A 11 -14.35 28.87 -30.66
N ALA A 12 -13.24 29.61 -30.84
CA ALA A 12 -11.94 29.07 -31.27
C ALA A 12 -11.24 28.23 -30.17
N LEU A 13 -11.45 28.56 -28.89
CA LEU A 13 -10.94 27.78 -27.76
C LEU A 13 -11.76 26.50 -27.49
N ALA A 14 -13.05 26.49 -27.87
CA ALA A 14 -13.89 25.30 -27.74
C ALA A 14 -13.60 24.23 -28.83
N SER A 15 -12.95 24.57 -29.92
CA SER A 15 -12.63 23.65 -31.02
C SER A 15 -11.28 22.92 -30.85
N THR A 16 -10.47 23.28 -29.86
CA THR A 16 -9.17 22.62 -29.59
C THR A 16 -9.19 21.62 -28.42
N ALA A 17 -10.32 21.48 -27.74
CA ALA A 17 -10.49 20.42 -26.72
C ALA A 17 -11.10 19.15 -27.32
N ILE A 18 -10.62 18.72 -28.50
CA ILE A 18 -10.78 17.31 -28.90
C ILE A 18 -9.68 16.54 -28.16
N LEU A 19 -9.94 16.24 -26.91
CA LEU A 19 -9.19 15.19 -26.22
C LEU A 19 -9.34 13.93 -27.07
N PRO A 20 -8.23 13.24 -27.40
CA PRO A 20 -8.32 12.02 -28.18
C PRO A 20 -9.24 11.06 -27.44
N SER A 21 -10.23 10.52 -28.15
CA SER A 21 -11.22 9.58 -27.63
C SER A 21 -10.61 8.32 -27.00
N SER A 22 -9.32 8.11 -27.17
CA SER A 22 -8.53 7.08 -26.48
C SER A 22 -8.39 7.30 -24.96
N LEU A 23 -8.62 8.52 -24.44
CA LEU A 23 -8.70 8.76 -23.00
C LEU A 23 -10.07 8.37 -22.41
N PHE A 24 -11.08 8.15 -23.24
CA PHE A 24 -12.41 7.68 -22.84
C PHE A 24 -12.75 6.29 -23.40
N ALA A 25 -11.78 5.58 -23.98
CA ALA A 25 -11.94 4.19 -24.32
C ALA A 25 -11.82 3.29 -23.05
N PHE A 26 -12.44 3.70 -21.95
CA PHE A 26 -13.12 2.72 -21.12
C PHE A 26 -14.27 2.21 -22.01
N SER A 27 -13.98 1.17 -22.76
CA SER A 27 -15.01 0.34 -23.34
C SER A 27 -16.11 0.21 -22.29
N LYS A 28 -17.36 0.53 -22.67
CA LYS A 28 -18.57 0.23 -21.90
C LYS A 28 -18.78 -1.31 -21.89
N THR A 29 -17.80 -2.04 -21.49
CA THR A 29 -17.99 -3.38 -20.98
C THR A 29 -18.24 -3.19 -19.48
N ASN A 30 -19.31 -3.76 -18.97
CA ASN A 30 -19.55 -3.96 -17.53
C ASN A 30 -18.48 -4.88 -16.91
N ALA A 31 -17.22 -4.78 -17.34
CA ALA A 31 -16.12 -5.58 -16.88
C ALA A 31 -15.69 -5.03 -15.51
N ARG A 32 -15.90 -5.82 -14.49
CA ARG A 32 -15.45 -5.54 -13.14
C ARG A 32 -13.94 -5.80 -13.05
N LEU A 33 -13.26 -5.02 -12.24
CA LEU A 33 -11.82 -5.17 -11.98
C LEU A 33 -11.59 -6.44 -11.15
N ARG A 34 -10.90 -7.42 -11.71
CA ARG A 34 -10.57 -8.67 -11.03
C ARG A 34 -9.33 -8.48 -10.17
N THR A 35 -9.49 -8.59 -8.85
CA THR A 35 -8.41 -8.34 -7.89
C THR A 35 -7.95 -9.62 -7.21
N ALA A 36 -6.64 -9.71 -6.98
CA ALA A 36 -6.01 -10.69 -6.11
C ALA A 36 -5.49 -9.98 -4.85
N HIS A 37 -5.72 -10.58 -3.68
CA HIS A 37 -5.31 -10.02 -2.39
C HIS A 37 -4.28 -10.93 -1.73
N ILE A 38 -3.09 -10.39 -1.44
CA ILE A 38 -1.96 -11.08 -0.80
C ILE A 38 -1.80 -10.49 0.61
N GLY A 39 -1.99 -11.31 1.63
CA GLY A 39 -2.16 -10.91 3.01
C GLY A 39 -3.61 -10.47 3.27
N VAL A 40 -4.42 -11.35 3.89
CA VAL A 40 -5.84 -11.11 4.11
C VAL A 40 -6.23 -11.14 5.59
N GLY A 41 -5.24 -11.09 6.49
CA GLY A 41 -5.42 -10.94 7.92
C GLY A 41 -5.29 -9.50 8.40
N ASN A 42 -5.83 -9.16 9.57
CA ASN A 42 -5.70 -7.86 10.21
C ASN A 42 -5.96 -6.67 9.25
N MET A 43 -4.91 -5.89 8.93
CA MET A 43 -5.04 -4.76 7.99
C MET A 43 -5.43 -5.24 6.59
N GLY A 44 -4.94 -6.38 6.14
CA GLY A 44 -5.32 -6.95 4.85
C GLY A 44 -6.80 -7.32 4.80
N ALA A 45 -7.42 -7.72 5.92
CA ALA A 45 -8.87 -7.93 5.97
C ALA A 45 -9.65 -6.61 5.85
N ALA A 46 -9.13 -5.52 6.42
CA ALA A 46 -9.72 -4.19 6.27
C ALA A 46 -9.61 -3.68 4.82
N ASP A 47 -8.45 -3.85 4.19
CA ASP A 47 -8.25 -3.49 2.77
C ASP A 47 -9.15 -4.33 1.86
N LEU A 48 -9.22 -5.65 2.09
CA LEU A 48 -10.11 -6.55 1.36
C LEU A 48 -11.57 -6.09 1.46
N ALA A 49 -12.04 -5.78 2.67
CA ALA A 49 -13.40 -5.30 2.89
C ALA A 49 -13.67 -3.96 2.17
N SER A 50 -12.72 -3.01 2.28
CA SER A 50 -12.86 -1.68 1.66
C SER A 50 -12.86 -1.77 0.13
N ILE A 51 -11.90 -2.48 -0.46
CA ILE A 51 -11.76 -2.57 -1.92
C ILE A 51 -12.92 -3.37 -2.52
N SER A 52 -13.30 -4.48 -1.91
CA SER A 52 -14.39 -5.33 -2.39
C SER A 52 -15.78 -4.70 -2.23
N SER A 53 -15.92 -3.64 -1.43
CA SER A 53 -17.19 -2.91 -1.30
C SER A 53 -17.55 -2.11 -2.55
N HIS A 54 -16.60 -1.89 -3.44
CA HIS A 54 -16.85 -1.15 -4.67
C HIS A 54 -17.50 -2.05 -5.72
N GLU A 55 -18.60 -1.58 -6.30
CA GLU A 55 -19.42 -2.35 -7.25
C GLU A 55 -18.69 -2.85 -8.51
N LEU A 56 -17.62 -2.18 -8.90
CA LEU A 56 -16.79 -2.56 -10.07
C LEU A 56 -15.62 -3.47 -9.71
N VAL A 57 -15.58 -4.05 -8.51
CA VAL A 57 -14.51 -4.95 -8.09
C VAL A 57 -15.03 -6.38 -7.92
N ASP A 58 -14.28 -7.34 -8.45
CA ASP A 58 -14.42 -8.76 -8.21
C ASP A 58 -13.16 -9.30 -7.54
N VAL A 59 -13.30 -9.86 -6.35
CA VAL A 59 -12.21 -10.58 -5.68
C VAL A 59 -12.14 -11.99 -6.24
N VAL A 60 -11.10 -12.27 -7.03
CA VAL A 60 -10.96 -13.56 -7.74
C VAL A 60 -9.92 -14.49 -7.10
N ALA A 61 -8.99 -13.94 -6.29
CA ALA A 61 -7.97 -14.73 -5.60
C ALA A 61 -7.61 -14.13 -4.24
N LEU A 62 -7.33 -15.02 -3.27
CA LEU A 62 -6.91 -14.70 -1.90
C LEU A 62 -5.66 -15.49 -1.58
N CYS A 63 -4.69 -14.85 -0.93
CA CYS A 63 -3.46 -15.49 -0.49
C CYS A 63 -3.11 -15.07 0.95
N ASP A 64 -2.83 -16.04 1.79
CA ASP A 64 -2.25 -15.82 3.12
C ASP A 64 -1.50 -17.07 3.56
N VAL A 65 -0.42 -16.90 4.27
CA VAL A 65 0.38 -18.00 4.84
C VAL A 65 -0.25 -18.56 6.13
N ASP A 66 -1.23 -17.84 6.69
CA ASP A 66 -2.05 -18.27 7.82
C ASP A 66 -3.41 -18.75 7.33
N LEU A 67 -3.66 -20.05 7.45
CA LEU A 67 -4.89 -20.69 6.98
C LEU A 67 -6.14 -20.19 7.70
N ASN A 68 -6.02 -19.66 8.92
CA ASN A 68 -7.15 -19.08 9.65
C ASN A 68 -7.61 -17.77 8.99
N ASN A 69 -6.66 -16.89 8.61
CA ASN A 69 -6.94 -15.67 7.87
C ASN A 69 -7.59 -16.00 6.51
N LEU A 70 -6.99 -16.97 5.82
CA LEU A 70 -7.46 -17.41 4.50
C LEU A 70 -8.88 -17.99 4.56
N ALA A 71 -9.17 -18.81 5.58
CA ALA A 71 -10.50 -19.37 5.79
C ALA A 71 -11.55 -18.30 6.13
N ALA A 72 -11.18 -17.29 6.92
CA ALA A 72 -12.05 -16.16 7.23
C ALA A 72 -12.38 -15.33 5.96
N ALA A 73 -11.36 -15.00 5.17
CA ALA A 73 -11.54 -14.27 3.91
C ALA A 73 -12.35 -15.06 2.88
N LYS A 74 -12.11 -16.37 2.78
CA LYS A 74 -12.85 -17.26 1.86
C LYS A 74 -14.35 -17.34 2.17
N LYS A 75 -14.73 -17.24 3.45
CA LYS A 75 -16.17 -17.18 3.82
C LYS A 75 -16.86 -15.95 3.25
N LEU A 76 -16.15 -14.83 3.17
CA LEU A 76 -16.68 -13.57 2.63
C LEU A 76 -16.65 -13.55 1.09
N HIS A 77 -15.69 -14.24 0.49
CA HIS A 77 -15.48 -14.32 -0.95
C HIS A 77 -15.48 -15.78 -1.44
N PRO A 78 -16.61 -16.47 -1.41
CA PRO A 78 -16.67 -17.92 -1.64
C PRO A 78 -16.25 -18.35 -3.05
N ASN A 79 -16.28 -17.46 -4.03
CA ASN A 79 -15.88 -17.75 -5.41
C ASN A 79 -14.38 -17.51 -5.67
N ALA A 80 -13.67 -16.80 -4.78
CA ALA A 80 -12.24 -16.54 -4.95
C ALA A 80 -11.42 -17.83 -4.79
N LYS A 81 -10.41 -18.03 -5.65
CA LYS A 81 -9.42 -19.10 -5.46
C LYS A 81 -8.51 -18.75 -4.27
N ILE A 82 -8.03 -19.78 -3.56
CA ILE A 82 -7.19 -19.60 -2.37
C ILE A 82 -5.79 -20.17 -2.60
N PHE A 83 -4.78 -19.50 -2.04
CA PHE A 83 -3.36 -19.84 -2.16
C PHE A 83 -2.63 -19.54 -0.85
N SER A 84 -1.64 -20.36 -0.50
CA SER A 84 -0.73 -20.04 0.61
C SER A 84 0.53 -19.29 0.13
N ASP A 85 0.92 -19.48 -1.13
CA ASP A 85 2.09 -18.85 -1.74
C ASP A 85 1.67 -17.87 -2.84
N TYR A 86 2.01 -16.59 -2.66
CA TYR A 86 1.69 -15.54 -3.65
C TYR A 86 2.38 -15.77 -5.00
N ARG A 87 3.53 -16.45 -5.03
CA ARG A 87 4.24 -16.77 -6.27
C ARG A 87 3.45 -17.74 -7.12
N THR A 88 2.82 -18.72 -6.48
CA THR A 88 1.91 -19.67 -7.13
C THR A 88 0.65 -18.96 -7.61
N LEU A 89 0.03 -18.13 -6.76
CA LEU A 89 -1.13 -17.31 -7.14
C LEU A 89 -0.84 -16.50 -8.40
N LEU A 90 0.22 -15.72 -8.40
CA LEU A 90 0.55 -14.81 -9.52
C LEU A 90 0.82 -15.58 -10.81
N LYS A 91 1.49 -16.74 -10.75
CA LYS A 91 1.76 -17.57 -11.93
C LYS A 91 0.48 -18.21 -12.48
N GLU A 92 -0.36 -18.79 -11.62
CA GLU A 92 -1.54 -19.52 -12.06
C GLU A 92 -2.70 -18.63 -12.48
N MET A 93 -2.79 -17.43 -11.85
CA MET A 93 -3.90 -16.48 -12.07
C MET A 93 -3.54 -15.32 -12.99
N ALA A 94 -2.36 -15.32 -13.61
CA ALA A 94 -1.86 -14.18 -14.40
C ALA A 94 -2.86 -13.62 -15.42
N ALA A 95 -3.61 -14.49 -16.10
CA ALA A 95 -4.61 -14.11 -17.10
C ALA A 95 -5.98 -13.73 -16.48
N ASP A 96 -6.22 -14.10 -15.23
CA ASP A 96 -7.50 -13.96 -14.56
C ASP A 96 -7.55 -12.77 -13.59
N ILE A 97 -6.42 -12.08 -13.32
CA ILE A 97 -6.30 -10.92 -12.44
C ILE A 97 -5.93 -9.67 -13.23
N ASP A 98 -6.54 -8.56 -12.85
CA ASP A 98 -6.28 -7.23 -13.45
C ASP A 98 -5.43 -6.35 -12.53
N ALA A 99 -5.53 -6.52 -11.20
CA ALA A 99 -4.76 -5.79 -10.21
C ALA A 99 -4.47 -6.64 -8.96
N VAL A 100 -3.42 -6.27 -8.24
CA VAL A 100 -2.97 -6.98 -7.02
C VAL A 100 -2.97 -6.03 -5.83
N VAL A 101 -3.47 -6.50 -4.70
CA VAL A 101 -3.43 -5.83 -3.40
C VAL A 101 -2.45 -6.59 -2.50
N VAL A 102 -1.47 -5.89 -1.94
CA VAL A 102 -0.45 -6.46 -1.06
C VAL A 102 -0.55 -5.82 0.32
N SER A 103 -0.92 -6.62 1.32
CA SER A 103 -1.15 -6.19 2.71
C SER A 103 -0.49 -7.15 3.71
N THR A 104 0.71 -7.59 3.38
CA THR A 104 1.56 -8.48 4.18
C THR A 104 2.36 -7.72 5.25
N PRO A 105 3.22 -8.35 6.06
CA PRO A 105 4.29 -7.66 6.77
C PRO A 105 5.26 -6.93 5.84
N ASP A 106 5.93 -5.87 6.36
CA ASP A 106 6.72 -4.91 5.57
C ASP A 106 7.77 -5.58 4.68
N HIS A 107 8.45 -6.63 5.19
CA HIS A 107 9.51 -7.34 4.46
C HIS A 107 9.03 -8.10 3.22
N THR A 108 7.74 -8.35 3.10
CA THR A 108 7.14 -9.06 1.95
C THR A 108 6.46 -8.10 0.96
N HIS A 109 6.31 -6.81 1.31
CA HIS A 109 5.68 -5.81 0.43
C HIS A 109 6.37 -5.74 -0.94
N ALA A 110 7.67 -5.50 -0.96
CA ALA A 110 8.41 -5.35 -2.20
C ALA A 110 8.48 -6.64 -3.04
N PRO A 111 8.85 -7.81 -2.50
CA PRO A 111 8.91 -9.03 -3.30
C PRO A 111 7.59 -9.38 -3.97
N ALA A 112 6.47 -9.31 -3.25
CA ALA A 112 5.15 -9.60 -3.81
C ALA A 112 4.71 -8.55 -4.84
N SER A 113 4.88 -7.26 -4.52
CA SER A 113 4.53 -6.16 -5.40
C SER A 113 5.34 -6.17 -6.69
N MET A 114 6.66 -6.29 -6.60
CA MET A 114 7.54 -6.28 -7.76
C MET A 114 7.25 -7.47 -8.70
N MET A 115 6.98 -8.66 -8.14
CA MET A 115 6.60 -9.80 -8.97
C MET A 115 5.30 -9.53 -9.75
N ALA A 116 4.29 -8.92 -9.13
CA ALA A 116 3.06 -8.52 -9.81
C ALA A 116 3.31 -7.45 -10.87
N MET A 117 4.11 -6.42 -10.54
CA MET A 117 4.45 -5.32 -11.45
C MET A 117 5.26 -5.82 -12.65
N GLU A 118 6.19 -6.78 -12.46
CA GLU A 118 6.92 -7.40 -13.58
C GLU A 118 5.98 -8.15 -14.55
N MET A 119 4.86 -8.65 -14.05
CA MET A 119 3.79 -9.26 -14.85
C MET A 119 2.78 -8.22 -15.40
N ASN A 120 3.13 -6.93 -15.39
CA ASN A 120 2.32 -5.80 -15.84
C ASN A 120 0.98 -5.67 -15.08
N LYS A 121 0.95 -5.99 -13.78
CA LYS A 121 -0.22 -5.81 -12.95
C LYS A 121 -0.12 -4.51 -12.14
N PRO A 122 -1.14 -3.64 -12.17
CA PRO A 122 -1.33 -2.58 -11.20
C PRO A 122 -1.29 -3.10 -9.77
N VAL A 123 -0.70 -2.32 -8.85
CA VAL A 123 -0.52 -2.74 -7.46
C VAL A 123 -1.00 -1.67 -6.48
N TYR A 124 -1.84 -2.08 -5.54
CA TYR A 124 -2.05 -1.39 -4.28
C TYR A 124 -1.19 -2.08 -3.23
N CYS A 125 -0.27 -1.36 -2.60
CA CYS A 125 0.62 -1.89 -1.57
C CYS A 125 0.42 -1.14 -0.26
N GLN A 126 0.28 -1.86 0.86
CA GLN A 126 0.16 -1.26 2.18
C GLN A 126 1.41 -0.44 2.55
N LYS A 127 1.23 0.43 3.53
CA LYS A 127 2.30 1.23 4.12
C LYS A 127 3.03 0.45 5.24
N PRO A 128 4.31 0.72 5.48
CA PRO A 128 5.22 1.47 4.61
C PRO A 128 5.39 0.74 3.27
N LEU A 129 5.68 1.48 2.20
CA LEU A 129 5.70 0.91 0.85
C LEU A 129 6.61 -0.33 0.76
N THR A 130 7.77 -0.26 1.41
CA THR A 130 8.78 -1.31 1.41
C THR A 130 9.52 -1.34 2.74
N HIS A 131 10.26 -2.40 2.97
CA HIS A 131 11.15 -2.55 4.12
C HIS A 131 12.45 -1.73 3.93
N PHE A 132 13.01 -1.68 2.72
CA PHE A 132 14.22 -0.93 2.38
C PHE A 132 13.96 0.16 1.34
N VAL A 133 14.73 1.26 1.44
CA VAL A 133 14.66 2.37 0.48
C VAL A 133 15.04 1.93 -0.95
N SER A 134 15.98 0.99 -1.08
CA SER A 134 16.36 0.43 -2.37
C SER A 134 15.21 -0.27 -3.09
N GLU A 135 14.36 -0.96 -2.35
CA GLU A 135 13.15 -1.62 -2.87
C GLU A 135 12.13 -0.61 -3.37
N ALA A 136 11.89 0.48 -2.60
CA ALA A 136 10.99 1.55 -3.02
C ALA A 136 11.46 2.20 -4.34
N ARG A 137 12.78 2.41 -4.49
CA ARG A 137 13.37 2.92 -5.73
C ARG A 137 13.21 1.95 -6.90
N ALA A 138 13.37 0.63 -6.64
CA ALA A 138 13.16 -0.40 -7.66
C ALA A 138 11.68 -0.45 -8.09
N MET A 139 10.75 -0.44 -7.15
CA MET A 139 9.31 -0.40 -7.46
C MET A 139 8.93 0.84 -8.27
N ARG A 140 9.44 2.02 -7.90
CA ARG A 140 9.22 3.25 -8.67
C ARG A 140 9.70 3.11 -10.11
N LYS A 141 10.92 2.58 -10.29
CA LYS A 141 11.50 2.35 -11.63
C LYS A 141 10.62 1.43 -12.48
N ILE A 142 10.17 0.29 -11.92
CA ILE A 142 9.29 -0.65 -12.64
C ILE A 142 7.96 0.04 -13.01
N ALA A 143 7.37 0.83 -12.08
CA ALA A 143 6.12 1.54 -12.34
C ALA A 143 6.25 2.54 -13.49
N GLU A 144 7.36 3.32 -13.52
CA GLU A 144 7.66 4.29 -14.57
C GLU A 144 7.91 3.59 -15.92
N GLU A 145 8.78 2.57 -15.95
CA GLU A 145 9.14 1.84 -17.18
C GLU A 145 7.95 1.11 -17.82
N LYS A 146 7.05 0.58 -17.00
CA LYS A 146 5.88 -0.18 -17.47
C LYS A 146 4.59 0.65 -17.51
N ASN A 147 4.66 1.93 -17.12
CA ASN A 147 3.50 2.83 -17.03
C ASN A 147 2.35 2.23 -16.21
N LEU A 148 2.67 1.67 -15.04
CA LEU A 148 1.70 0.99 -14.18
C LEU A 148 1.01 1.97 -13.24
N VAL A 149 -0.27 1.75 -13.02
CA VAL A 149 -1.02 2.41 -11.95
C VAL A 149 -0.64 1.76 -10.62
N THR A 150 -0.15 2.56 -9.68
CA THR A 150 0.24 2.11 -8.35
C THR A 150 -0.32 3.02 -7.27
N GLN A 151 -0.61 2.45 -6.10
CA GLN A 151 -1.13 3.18 -4.95
C GLN A 151 -0.49 2.63 -3.67
N MET A 152 -0.01 3.51 -2.80
CA MET A 152 0.36 3.13 -1.43
C MET A 152 -0.82 3.35 -0.47
N GLY A 153 -1.02 2.40 0.45
CA GLY A 153 -2.15 2.37 1.38
C GLY A 153 -2.00 3.32 2.57
N ILE A 154 -1.89 4.61 2.35
CA ILE A 154 -1.86 5.62 3.43
C ILE A 154 -3.28 6.10 3.72
N GLN A 155 -3.95 5.52 4.72
CA GLN A 155 -5.34 5.85 5.04
C GLN A 155 -5.50 7.32 5.39
N VAL A 156 -4.62 7.88 6.24
CA VAL A 156 -4.70 9.26 6.73
C VAL A 156 -4.65 10.27 5.59
N HIS A 157 -3.91 10.00 4.53
CA HIS A 157 -3.86 10.86 3.34
C HIS A 157 -5.24 11.06 2.69
N SER A 158 -6.13 10.08 2.84
CA SER A 158 -7.51 10.11 2.32
C SER A 158 -8.51 10.69 3.30
N PHE A 159 -8.17 10.85 4.59
CA PHE A 159 -9.09 11.36 5.61
C PHE A 159 -9.43 12.83 5.38
N TYR A 160 -10.71 13.15 5.58
CA TYR A 160 -11.21 14.51 5.45
C TYR A 160 -10.47 15.52 6.32
N ASP A 161 -10.23 15.17 7.60
CA ASP A 161 -9.59 16.06 8.57
C ASP A 161 -8.15 16.38 8.19
N TYR A 162 -7.38 15.42 7.64
CA TYR A 162 -6.03 15.65 7.15
C TYR A 162 -6.01 16.57 5.92
N LYS A 163 -6.95 16.38 5.00
CA LYS A 163 -7.12 17.26 3.83
C LYS A 163 -7.55 18.66 4.25
N LEU A 164 -8.49 18.76 5.19
CA LEU A 164 -8.94 20.04 5.72
C LEU A 164 -7.79 20.79 6.42
N ALA A 165 -7.03 20.12 7.28
CA ALA A 165 -5.86 20.71 7.94
C ALA A 165 -4.85 21.23 6.92
N THR A 166 -4.56 20.46 5.87
CA THR A 166 -3.67 20.88 4.77
C THR A 166 -4.18 22.18 4.12
N VAL A 167 -5.44 22.24 3.73
CA VAL A 167 -6.05 23.41 3.09
C VAL A 167 -6.04 24.63 4.02
N LEU A 168 -6.37 24.45 5.30
CA LEU A 168 -6.35 25.55 6.27
C LEU A 168 -4.94 26.12 6.47
N ILE A 169 -3.92 25.28 6.57
CA ILE A 169 -2.53 25.73 6.69
C ILE A 169 -2.10 26.48 5.42
N GLN A 170 -2.40 25.94 4.25
CA GLN A 170 -2.08 26.56 2.96
C GLN A 170 -2.82 27.88 2.73
N SER A 171 -3.99 28.08 3.32
CA SER A 171 -4.72 29.35 3.28
C SER A 171 -4.07 30.47 4.10
N GLY A 172 -3.04 30.15 4.90
CA GLY A 172 -2.33 31.11 5.73
C GLY A 172 -3.03 31.46 7.05
N ILE A 173 -4.07 30.71 7.46
CA ILE A 173 -4.85 31.00 8.67
C ILE A 173 -4.00 31.02 9.95
N ILE A 174 -2.91 30.24 9.99
CA ILE A 174 -1.95 30.21 11.11
C ILE A 174 -0.67 31.03 10.83
N GLY A 175 -0.63 31.75 9.71
CA GLY A 175 0.55 32.52 9.28
C GLY A 175 1.69 31.61 8.78
N LYS A 176 2.92 32.15 8.82
CA LYS A 176 4.13 31.44 8.37
C LYS A 176 4.54 30.40 9.41
N VAL A 177 4.57 29.14 9.03
CA VAL A 177 5.07 28.04 9.85
C VAL A 177 6.59 28.02 9.80
N SER A 178 7.25 28.05 10.97
CA SER A 178 8.71 27.98 11.12
C SER A 178 9.18 26.69 11.77
N GLU A 179 8.30 25.98 12.47
CA GLU A 179 8.62 24.76 13.20
C GLU A 179 7.41 23.81 13.23
N VAL A 180 7.67 22.52 13.18
CA VAL A 180 6.66 21.46 13.26
C VAL A 180 7.12 20.44 14.28
N HIS A 181 6.24 20.11 15.23
CA HIS A 181 6.41 19.00 16.15
C HIS A 181 5.44 17.89 15.78
N ALA A 182 5.96 16.68 15.57
CA ALA A 182 5.16 15.50 15.29
C ALA A 182 5.60 14.34 16.20
N TRP A 183 4.64 13.61 16.72
CA TRP A 183 4.91 12.47 17.62
C TRP A 183 3.89 11.36 17.44
N SER A 184 4.26 10.15 17.88
CA SER A 184 3.37 9.01 17.93
C SER A 184 3.48 8.31 19.30
N PRO A 185 2.36 7.89 19.92
CA PRO A 185 2.38 7.10 21.15
C PRO A 185 2.71 5.62 20.89
N LYS A 186 2.85 5.19 19.64
CA LYS A 186 3.20 3.82 19.27
C LYS A 186 4.64 3.50 19.68
N ASN A 187 4.84 2.31 20.21
CA ASN A 187 6.17 1.80 20.55
C ASN A 187 6.41 0.47 19.81
N TRP A 188 6.97 0.56 18.62
CA TRP A 188 7.45 -0.56 17.83
C TRP A 188 8.97 -0.70 17.92
N GLY A 189 9.53 -0.43 19.09
CA GLY A 189 10.91 -0.74 19.45
C GLY A 189 10.99 -2.07 20.17
N TYR A 190 12.14 -2.72 20.08
CA TYR A 190 12.48 -3.92 20.85
C TYR A 190 13.80 -3.69 21.56
N ASP A 191 13.74 -3.68 22.88
CA ASP A 191 14.86 -3.48 23.81
C ASP A 191 15.18 -4.72 24.67
N GLY A 192 14.51 -5.81 24.38
CA GLY A 192 14.72 -7.09 25.06
C GLY A 192 15.89 -7.89 24.48
N PRO A 193 16.26 -8.98 25.17
CA PRO A 193 17.27 -9.92 24.66
C PRO A 193 16.76 -10.60 23.39
N GLU A 194 17.69 -11.05 22.53
CA GLU A 194 17.31 -11.86 21.37
C GLU A 194 16.44 -13.05 21.80
N PRO A 195 15.29 -13.27 21.13
CA PRO A 195 14.42 -14.40 21.46
C PRO A 195 15.17 -15.72 21.33
N LYS A 196 15.19 -16.51 22.41
CA LYS A 196 15.90 -17.80 22.46
C LYS A 196 14.95 -18.98 22.40
N GLY A 197 15.46 -20.10 21.89
CA GLY A 197 14.71 -21.34 21.74
C GLY A 197 13.73 -21.30 20.58
N GLU A 198 12.97 -22.36 20.45
CA GLU A 198 11.96 -22.54 19.41
C GLU A 198 10.66 -23.04 20.02
N ASP A 199 9.55 -22.68 19.40
CA ASP A 199 8.25 -23.23 19.72
C ASP A 199 7.72 -24.00 18.48
N THR A 200 6.77 -24.89 18.70
CA THR A 200 6.15 -25.62 17.60
C THR A 200 5.41 -24.65 16.69
N VAL A 201 5.66 -24.70 15.39
CA VAL A 201 4.90 -23.93 14.41
C VAL A 201 3.46 -24.44 14.42
N PRO A 202 2.47 -23.56 14.59
CA PRO A 202 1.06 -23.98 14.52
C PRO A 202 0.72 -24.57 13.14
N ASP A 203 -0.12 -25.60 13.10
CA ASP A 203 -0.52 -26.30 11.88
C ASP A 203 -1.16 -25.38 10.80
N HIS A 204 -1.71 -24.25 11.22
CA HIS A 204 -2.36 -23.28 10.34
C HIS A 204 -1.39 -22.27 9.71
N LEU A 205 -0.12 -22.21 10.15
CA LEU A 205 0.87 -21.24 9.71
C LEU A 205 2.00 -21.89 8.91
N ASP A 206 2.20 -21.48 7.66
CA ASP A 206 3.43 -21.79 6.92
C ASP A 206 4.53 -20.81 7.31
N TRP A 207 5.37 -21.23 8.26
CA TRP A 207 6.43 -20.39 8.80
C TRP A 207 7.51 -20.05 7.78
N ASN A 208 7.85 -20.96 6.90
CA ASN A 208 8.84 -20.71 5.85
C ASN A 208 8.34 -19.66 4.84
N LEU A 209 7.10 -19.75 4.41
CA LEU A 209 6.48 -18.74 3.55
C LEU A 209 6.32 -17.39 4.27
N TRP A 210 6.07 -17.42 5.60
CA TRP A 210 5.99 -16.19 6.40
C TRP A 210 7.34 -15.48 6.48
N LEU A 211 8.46 -16.20 6.68
CA LEU A 211 9.81 -15.66 6.66
C LEU A 211 10.16 -15.01 5.31
N GLY A 212 9.72 -15.62 4.23
CA GLY A 212 9.89 -15.09 2.88
C GLY A 212 11.36 -14.86 2.51
N THR A 213 11.75 -13.59 2.33
CA THR A 213 13.12 -13.17 1.98
C THR A 213 14.01 -12.87 3.17
N SER A 214 13.47 -12.96 4.39
CA SER A 214 14.23 -12.72 5.62
C SER A 214 15.08 -13.94 5.99
N PRO A 215 16.11 -13.77 6.84
CA PRO A 215 16.91 -14.89 7.30
C PRO A 215 16.07 -15.98 7.99
N GLU A 216 16.44 -17.24 7.75
CA GLU A 216 15.83 -18.37 8.45
C GLU A 216 16.05 -18.27 9.95
N ARG A 217 14.99 -18.50 10.71
CA ARG A 217 15.04 -18.59 12.16
C ARG A 217 13.92 -19.45 12.72
N PRO A 218 14.11 -20.03 13.91
CA PRO A 218 13.07 -20.79 14.59
C PRO A 218 11.82 -19.95 14.85
N PHE A 219 10.66 -20.59 14.78
CA PHE A 219 9.41 -19.96 15.19
C PHE A 219 9.41 -19.72 16.71
N LYS A 220 8.86 -18.57 17.10
CA LYS A 220 8.63 -18.23 18.50
C LYS A 220 7.28 -17.60 18.64
N GLU A 221 6.40 -18.23 19.42
CA GLU A 221 5.04 -17.76 19.61
C GLU A 221 5.03 -16.34 20.16
N THR A 222 4.10 -15.52 19.70
CA THR A 222 3.90 -14.11 20.08
C THR A 222 5.05 -13.15 19.78
N VAL A 223 6.22 -13.63 19.35
CA VAL A 223 7.37 -12.76 19.03
C VAL A 223 7.24 -12.12 17.66
N TYR A 224 6.74 -12.84 16.67
CA TYR A 224 6.69 -12.41 15.27
C TYR A 224 5.24 -12.16 14.81
N HIS A 225 4.54 -13.23 14.55
CA HIS A 225 3.16 -13.26 14.09
C HIS A 225 2.19 -13.19 15.28
N PRO A 226 1.02 -12.51 15.19
CA PRO A 226 0.50 -11.84 13.99
C PRO A 226 0.92 -10.36 13.82
N GLY A 227 1.57 -9.71 14.76
CA GLY A 227 1.79 -8.25 14.65
C GLY A 227 3.08 -7.71 15.28
N ASN A 228 3.75 -8.48 16.13
CA ASN A 228 4.94 -8.04 16.86
C ASN A 228 6.21 -7.94 15.98
N TRP A 229 6.17 -8.51 14.78
CA TRP A 229 7.21 -8.40 13.76
C TRP A 229 7.64 -6.96 13.48
N ARG A 230 6.76 -5.97 13.68
CA ARG A 230 7.04 -4.53 13.51
C ARG A 230 8.21 -4.03 14.34
N LYS A 231 8.49 -4.70 15.48
CA LYS A 231 9.56 -4.36 16.42
C LYS A 231 10.93 -4.87 15.99
N LEU A 232 10.98 -5.74 14.99
CA LEU A 232 12.19 -6.48 14.61
C LEU A 232 12.66 -6.02 13.24
N VAL A 233 13.95 -5.66 13.16
CA VAL A 233 14.56 -5.05 11.98
C VAL A 233 14.53 -5.94 10.73
N ASP A 234 14.42 -7.25 10.89
CA ASP A 234 14.35 -8.17 9.74
C ASP A 234 12.96 -8.20 9.07
N TYR A 235 11.93 -7.67 9.73
CA TYR A 235 10.54 -7.81 9.29
C TYR A 235 9.78 -6.51 9.21
N GLY A 236 10.16 -5.50 10.01
CA GLY A 236 9.45 -4.25 10.14
C GLY A 236 10.37 -3.05 10.26
N CYS A 237 9.79 -1.87 10.10
CA CYS A 237 10.48 -0.59 10.04
C CYS A 237 10.45 0.18 11.36
N GLY A 238 10.04 -0.44 12.48
CA GLY A 238 9.91 0.20 13.77
C GLY A 238 8.88 1.33 13.81
N THR A 239 8.88 2.10 14.88
CA THR A 239 7.88 3.18 15.06
C THR A 239 7.98 4.25 13.98
N LEU A 240 9.17 4.67 13.59
CA LEU A 240 9.33 5.73 12.60
C LEU A 240 8.85 5.28 11.22
N GLY A 241 9.21 4.09 10.78
CA GLY A 241 8.76 3.56 9.49
C GLY A 241 7.26 3.27 9.46
N ASP A 242 6.69 2.69 10.54
CA ASP A 242 5.27 2.37 10.61
C ASP A 242 4.40 3.64 10.72
N MET A 243 4.81 4.64 11.52
CA MET A 243 4.00 5.81 11.84
C MET A 243 4.41 7.07 11.09
N GLY A 244 5.64 7.17 10.59
CA GLY A 244 6.13 8.37 9.92
C GLY A 244 5.24 8.81 8.77
N VAL A 245 4.80 7.87 7.93
CA VAL A 245 3.89 8.14 6.80
C VAL A 245 2.54 8.73 7.24
N HIS A 246 2.13 8.52 8.49
CA HIS A 246 0.91 9.07 9.03
C HIS A 246 1.11 10.46 9.65
N ILE A 247 2.14 10.60 10.50
CA ILE A 247 2.35 11.84 11.26
C ILE A 247 2.98 12.95 10.43
N PHE A 248 3.72 12.61 9.37
CA PHE A 248 4.33 13.60 8.47
C PHE A 248 3.46 13.97 7.27
N ASP A 249 2.35 13.26 7.01
CA ASP A 249 1.52 13.48 5.82
C ASP A 249 1.05 14.93 5.72
N THR A 250 0.37 15.45 6.75
CA THR A 250 -0.12 16.83 6.77
C THR A 250 0.99 17.87 6.68
N PRO A 251 2.09 17.83 7.49
CA PRO A 251 3.19 18.76 7.35
C PRO A 251 3.82 18.77 5.95
N TYR A 252 4.10 17.61 5.38
CA TYR A 252 4.69 17.52 4.05
C TYR A 252 3.80 18.13 2.98
N ASN A 253 2.50 17.79 2.98
CA ASN A 253 1.55 18.32 2.00
C ASN A 253 1.27 19.81 2.21
N ALA A 254 1.03 20.23 3.47
CA ALA A 254 0.63 21.60 3.76
C ALA A 254 1.76 22.62 3.52
N LEU A 255 2.99 22.23 3.79
CA LEU A 255 4.17 23.10 3.68
C LEU A 255 4.98 22.85 2.40
N ALA A 256 4.52 21.95 1.52
CA ALA A 256 5.21 21.55 0.29
C ALA A 256 6.68 21.16 0.57
N LEU A 257 6.91 20.35 1.62
CA LEU A 257 8.25 19.91 2.00
C LEU A 257 8.80 18.93 0.98
N ASP A 258 10.10 18.96 0.81
CA ASP A 258 10.87 18.06 -0.03
C ASP A 258 11.90 17.29 0.82
N VAL A 259 12.97 16.83 0.21
CA VAL A 259 14.03 16.08 0.89
C VAL A 259 14.64 16.94 2.02
N PRO A 260 14.78 16.42 3.25
CA PRO A 260 15.38 17.14 4.34
C PRO A 260 16.86 17.43 4.06
N LEU A 261 17.31 18.63 4.42
CA LEU A 261 18.71 19.04 4.27
C LEU A 261 19.62 18.34 5.29
N THR A 262 19.13 18.16 6.51
CA THR A 262 19.86 17.50 7.59
C THR A 262 18.89 16.64 8.42
N ILE A 263 19.39 15.53 8.92
CA ILE A 263 18.71 14.67 9.88
C ILE A 263 19.67 14.44 11.05
N THR A 264 19.21 14.71 12.26
CA THR A 264 19.95 14.40 13.49
C THR A 264 19.11 13.44 14.33
N ASN A 265 19.78 12.50 14.98
CA ASN A 265 19.17 11.54 15.89
C ASN A 265 19.82 11.70 17.28
N ASN A 266 18.99 11.80 18.30
CA ASN A 266 19.40 11.83 19.71
C ASN A 266 18.82 10.56 20.37
N CYS A 267 19.52 9.45 20.25
CA CYS A 267 19.20 8.19 20.93
C CYS A 267 19.96 8.08 22.26
#